data_1a423773f6aaafa91857f8e10cd7aaa5
#
_entry.id   1a423773f6aaafa91857f8e10cd7aaa5
#
_cell.length_a   1.000
_cell.length_b   1.000
_cell.length_c   1.000
_cell.angle_alpha   90.00
_cell.angle_beta   90.00
_cell.angle_gamma   90.00
#
_symmetry.space_group_name_H-M   'P 1'
#
loop_
_entity.id
_entity.type
_entity.pdbx_description
1 polymer ?
#
loop_
_entity_poly.entity_id
_entity_poly.type
_entity_poly.pdbx_seq_one_letter_code
_entity_poly.pdbx_strand_id
1 'polypeptide(L)'
;TFELRSSGHVIGGSTVLVEANNKRLFYTGDINPKGSRMLPKADLDIGDIDILITESTYSQTDQMPREKSESGLIEFANEVMDRKGTLFVPSFSVERSQEIACVLKNANFQHPVVMDGMALKVNDIMLRYPEYLKDMKIFADVIDDAFLIRDHGDRERAISEPCVVISPAGMLVGGNAVYYMQNLASNDRNGIAMVSYQAEGTPGKKMLETGKISFRGKEMKVKAPVKQFEFSGHGDRTSLFDMIKNIKGDPKVLTVHGDENSCTKFAEEIQEKFGLDAYAPKLGEEIAV
;
A
#
# COMPACT_ATOMS: atom_id res chain seq x y z
N THR A 1 24.72 -9.79 17.02
CA THR A 1 23.45 -9.19 17.50
C THR A 1 22.55 -8.86 16.33
N PHE A 2 21.26 -8.66 16.57
CA PHE A 2 20.36 -8.08 15.59
C PHE A 2 19.40 -7.10 16.26
N GLU A 3 18.94 -6.12 15.51
CA GLU A 3 17.97 -5.10 15.94
C GLU A 3 16.89 -4.96 14.87
N LEU A 4 15.62 -4.86 15.29
CA LEU A 4 14.48 -4.57 14.42
C LEU A 4 14.06 -3.11 14.59
N ARG A 5 13.84 -2.41 13.47
CA ARG A 5 13.40 -1.02 13.43
C ARG A 5 12.20 -0.86 12.51
N SER A 6 11.40 0.17 12.71
CA SER A 6 10.24 0.41 11.84
C SER A 6 10.67 0.64 10.39
N SER A 7 10.06 -0.11 9.47
CA SER A 7 10.27 0.10 8.03
C SER A 7 9.37 1.17 7.41
N GLY A 8 8.35 1.65 8.14
CA GLY A 8 7.39 2.63 7.64
C GLY A 8 6.45 2.10 6.56
N HIS A 9 6.58 0.83 6.15
CA HIS A 9 5.81 0.21 5.07
C HIS A 9 4.40 -0.22 5.51
N VAL A 10 4.32 -1.04 6.54
CA VAL A 10 3.06 -1.48 7.18
C VAL A 10 3.28 -1.57 8.69
N ILE A 11 2.20 -1.56 9.48
CA ILE A 11 2.31 -1.72 10.94
C ILE A 11 3.02 -3.03 11.29
N GLY A 12 4.06 -2.95 12.12
CA GLY A 12 4.92 -4.10 12.45
C GLY A 12 5.93 -4.48 11.38
N GLY A 13 5.90 -3.83 10.20
CA GLY A 13 6.93 -3.96 9.17
C GLY A 13 8.27 -3.47 9.71
N SER A 14 9.32 -4.30 9.55
CA SER A 14 10.61 -4.02 10.17
C SER A 14 11.76 -4.11 9.18
N THR A 15 12.71 -3.19 9.33
CA THR A 15 14.07 -3.35 8.82
C THR A 15 14.88 -4.16 9.82
N VAL A 16 15.98 -4.76 9.39
CA VAL A 16 16.84 -5.59 10.24
C VAL A 16 18.28 -5.11 10.15
N LEU A 17 18.84 -4.70 11.29
CA LEU A 17 20.26 -4.42 11.44
C LEU A 17 20.93 -5.62 12.11
N VAL A 18 21.92 -6.23 11.43
CA VAL A 18 22.69 -7.37 11.94
C VAL A 18 24.13 -6.96 12.16
N GLU A 19 24.68 -7.32 13.29
CA GLU A 19 26.10 -7.16 13.60
C GLU A 19 26.73 -8.53 13.86
N ALA A 20 27.67 -8.91 13.01
CA ALA A 20 28.40 -10.18 13.09
C ALA A 20 29.80 -10.02 12.51
N ASN A 21 30.80 -10.68 13.09
CA ASN A 21 32.18 -10.70 12.58
C ASN A 21 32.78 -9.33 12.26
N ASN A 22 32.50 -8.33 13.12
CA ASN A 22 32.88 -6.92 12.94
C ASN A 22 32.33 -6.28 11.66
N LYS A 23 31.25 -6.81 11.13
CA LYS A 23 30.50 -6.27 9.99
C LYS A 23 29.09 -5.91 10.41
N ARG A 24 28.55 -4.86 9.79
CA ARG A 24 27.19 -4.39 9.99
C ARG A 24 26.41 -4.48 8.69
N LEU A 25 25.34 -5.27 8.70
CA LEU A 25 24.45 -5.47 7.58
C LEU A 25 23.08 -4.85 7.90
N PHE A 26 22.57 -4.04 7.00
CA PHE A 26 21.23 -3.50 7.07
C PHE A 26 20.35 -4.06 5.94
N TYR A 27 19.25 -4.70 6.33
CA TYR A 27 18.22 -5.20 5.40
C TYR A 27 16.96 -4.35 5.55
N THR A 28 16.55 -3.71 4.48
CA THR A 28 15.39 -2.80 4.52
C THR A 28 14.06 -3.54 4.64
N GLY A 29 13.96 -4.79 4.16
CA GLY A 29 12.66 -5.35 3.83
C GLY A 29 11.92 -4.39 2.88
N ASP A 30 10.59 -4.43 2.88
CA ASP A 30 9.77 -3.42 2.24
C ASP A 30 9.82 -2.14 3.06
N ILE A 31 10.21 -1.03 2.45
CA ILE A 31 10.54 0.20 3.19
C ILE A 31 9.81 1.43 2.64
N ASN A 32 9.35 2.30 3.55
CA ASN A 32 8.84 3.61 3.21
C ASN A 32 9.63 4.73 3.90
N PRO A 33 10.62 5.33 3.22
CA PRO A 33 11.40 6.42 3.78
C PRO A 33 10.61 7.71 4.06
N LYS A 34 9.41 7.86 3.47
CA LYS A 34 8.53 9.02 3.64
C LYS A 34 7.47 8.83 4.72
N GLY A 35 7.08 7.57 4.98
CA GLY A 35 5.94 7.23 5.84
C GLY A 35 4.59 7.43 5.14
N SER A 36 3.51 7.23 5.91
CA SER A 36 2.13 7.36 5.43
C SER A 36 1.30 8.28 6.34
N ARG A 37 -0.01 8.36 6.13
CA ARG A 37 -0.92 9.00 7.10
C ARG A 37 -0.96 8.25 8.43
N MET A 38 -0.85 6.93 8.35
CA MET A 38 -0.95 6.03 9.50
C MET A 38 0.37 5.83 10.22
N LEU A 39 1.47 5.72 9.48
CA LEU A 39 2.76 5.31 10.02
C LEU A 39 3.81 6.40 9.90
N PRO A 40 4.73 6.50 10.86
CA PRO A 40 5.94 7.30 10.72
C PRO A 40 6.79 6.78 9.57
N LYS A 41 7.72 7.60 9.10
CA LYS A 41 8.75 7.17 8.14
C LYS A 41 9.63 6.07 8.73
N ALA A 42 10.30 5.32 7.85
CA ALA A 42 11.31 4.33 8.27
C ALA A 42 12.35 4.93 9.22
N ASP A 43 12.74 4.15 10.22
CA ASP A 43 13.86 4.52 11.12
C ASP A 43 15.19 4.12 10.47
N LEU A 44 15.92 5.14 10.02
CA LEU A 44 17.18 5.04 9.29
C LEU A 44 18.40 5.56 10.12
N ASP A 45 18.24 5.76 11.42
CA ASP A 45 19.38 6.12 12.29
C ASP A 45 20.18 4.87 12.66
N ILE A 46 20.85 4.29 11.67
CA ILE A 46 21.53 2.99 11.77
C ILE A 46 23.06 3.10 11.92
N GLY A 47 23.63 4.31 11.86
CA GLY A 47 25.09 4.50 11.85
C GLY A 47 25.76 3.99 10.59
N ASP A 48 27.08 3.75 10.66
CA ASP A 48 27.85 3.22 9.52
C ASP A 48 27.52 1.74 9.30
N ILE A 49 27.38 1.32 8.05
CA ILE A 49 27.13 -0.08 7.66
C ILE A 49 28.12 -0.54 6.58
N ASP A 50 28.39 -1.84 6.53
CA ASP A 50 29.24 -2.47 5.53
C ASP A 50 28.43 -3.06 4.36
N ILE A 51 27.16 -3.44 4.62
CA ILE A 51 26.30 -4.11 3.65
C ILE A 51 24.91 -3.54 3.75
N LEU A 52 24.34 -3.15 2.60
CA LEU A 52 22.96 -2.78 2.43
C LEU A 52 22.24 -3.80 1.55
N ILE A 53 21.15 -4.39 2.04
CA ILE A 53 20.21 -5.14 1.20
C ILE A 53 18.92 -4.31 1.12
N THR A 54 18.56 -3.86 -0.08
CA THR A 54 17.42 -2.95 -0.26
C THR A 54 16.43 -3.44 -1.29
N GLU A 55 15.14 -3.13 -1.06
CA GLU A 55 14.10 -3.35 -2.05
C GLU A 55 14.30 -2.50 -3.30
N SER A 56 13.64 -2.90 -4.41
CA SER A 56 13.70 -2.23 -5.71
C SER A 56 12.33 -2.07 -6.37
N THR A 57 11.24 -2.23 -5.62
CA THR A 57 9.86 -2.30 -6.14
C THR A 57 9.50 -1.12 -7.05
N TYR A 58 9.78 0.09 -6.61
CA TYR A 58 9.56 1.32 -7.39
C TYR A 58 10.86 2.10 -7.66
N SER A 59 12.00 1.42 -7.72
CA SER A 59 13.31 2.05 -7.97
C SER A 59 13.41 2.78 -9.32
N GLN A 60 12.53 2.47 -10.27
CA GLN A 60 12.52 3.05 -11.61
C GLN A 60 11.43 4.11 -11.82
N THR A 61 10.54 4.32 -10.83
CA THR A 61 9.35 5.19 -11.00
C THR A 61 9.12 6.03 -9.76
N ASP A 62 8.90 7.32 -9.95
CA ASP A 62 8.38 8.18 -8.90
C ASP A 62 6.86 8.03 -8.81
N GLN A 63 6.36 8.05 -7.60
CA GLN A 63 4.93 7.99 -7.33
C GLN A 63 4.32 9.39 -7.42
N MET A 64 3.03 9.44 -7.75
CA MET A 64 2.27 10.69 -7.67
C MET A 64 2.38 11.29 -6.25
N PRO A 65 2.53 12.61 -6.12
CA PRO A 65 2.48 13.27 -4.81
C PRO A 65 1.25 12.83 -4.02
N ARG A 66 1.44 12.43 -2.76
CA ARG A 66 0.40 11.86 -1.89
C ARG A 66 -0.84 12.77 -1.82
N GLU A 67 -0.63 14.07 -1.71
CA GLU A 67 -1.72 15.05 -1.62
C GLU A 67 -2.61 15.06 -2.86
N LYS A 68 -2.03 14.76 -4.04
CA LYS A 68 -2.80 14.63 -5.30
C LYS A 68 -3.63 13.36 -5.32
N SER A 69 -3.06 12.24 -4.84
CA SER A 69 -3.81 10.98 -4.73
C SER A 69 -4.95 11.11 -3.73
N GLU A 70 -4.71 11.74 -2.58
CA GLU A 70 -5.73 11.97 -1.55
C GLU A 70 -6.85 12.89 -2.07
N SER A 71 -6.51 14.05 -2.63
CA SER A 71 -7.51 15.00 -3.15
C SER A 71 -8.32 14.40 -4.30
N GLY A 72 -7.67 13.67 -5.21
CA GLY A 72 -8.36 12.99 -6.30
C GLY A 72 -9.31 11.88 -5.82
N LEU A 73 -8.94 11.11 -4.79
CA LEU A 73 -9.82 10.12 -4.18
C LEU A 73 -11.05 10.78 -3.54
N ILE A 74 -10.85 11.87 -2.79
CA ILE A 74 -11.93 12.61 -2.11
C ILE A 74 -12.88 13.23 -3.14
N GLU A 75 -12.33 13.86 -4.20
CA GLU A 75 -13.12 14.39 -5.31
C GLU A 75 -13.97 13.30 -5.96
N PHE A 76 -13.37 12.16 -6.26
CA PHE A 76 -14.08 11.04 -6.86
C PHE A 76 -15.14 10.46 -5.92
N ALA A 77 -14.88 10.39 -4.62
CA ALA A 77 -15.86 9.97 -3.63
C ALA A 77 -17.07 10.92 -3.62
N ASN A 78 -16.86 12.23 -3.59
CA ASN A 78 -17.96 13.22 -3.66
C ASN A 78 -18.74 13.12 -4.98
N GLU A 79 -18.05 13.00 -6.13
CA GLU A 79 -18.71 12.79 -7.44
C GLU A 79 -19.67 11.59 -7.42
N VAL A 80 -19.28 10.50 -6.76
CA VAL A 80 -20.10 9.29 -6.64
C VAL A 80 -21.27 9.52 -5.71
N MET A 81 -21.08 10.21 -4.58
CA MET A 81 -22.17 10.57 -3.65
C MET A 81 -23.20 11.49 -4.32
N ASP A 82 -22.77 12.49 -5.10
CA ASP A 82 -23.64 13.40 -5.84
C ASP A 82 -24.55 12.66 -6.82
N ARG A 83 -24.02 11.56 -7.43
CA ARG A 83 -24.81 10.66 -8.28
C ARG A 83 -25.71 9.69 -7.50
N LYS A 84 -25.71 9.77 -6.18
CA LYS A 84 -26.40 8.83 -5.28
C LYS A 84 -25.94 7.38 -5.52
N GLY A 85 -24.63 7.21 -5.75
CA GLY A 85 -23.99 5.94 -5.94
C GLY A 85 -23.20 5.48 -4.72
N THR A 86 -22.64 4.29 -4.81
CA THR A 86 -21.68 3.74 -3.85
C THR A 86 -20.28 3.72 -4.46
N LEU A 87 -19.29 4.27 -3.76
CA LEU A 87 -17.89 4.15 -4.11
C LEU A 87 -17.32 2.88 -3.48
N PHE A 88 -16.92 1.92 -4.31
CA PHE A 88 -16.21 0.75 -3.83
C PHE A 88 -14.68 0.97 -3.91
N VAL A 89 -13.99 0.73 -2.80
CA VAL A 89 -12.54 0.86 -2.66
C VAL A 89 -11.95 -0.50 -2.29
N PRO A 90 -11.63 -1.36 -3.29
CA PRO A 90 -10.92 -2.60 -3.02
C PRO A 90 -9.50 -2.30 -2.54
N SER A 91 -9.14 -2.79 -1.36
CA SER A 91 -7.88 -2.44 -0.71
C SER A 91 -7.24 -3.64 -0.01
N PHE A 92 -5.94 -3.55 0.32
CA PHE A 92 -5.32 -4.54 1.17
C PHE A 92 -5.84 -4.43 2.60
N SER A 93 -5.90 -5.57 3.30
CA SER A 93 -6.44 -5.65 4.66
C SER A 93 -5.59 -4.90 5.66
N VAL A 94 -4.25 -4.97 5.49
CA VAL A 94 -3.28 -4.35 6.38
C VAL A 94 -2.94 -2.97 5.84
N GLU A 95 -3.11 -1.97 6.66
CA GLU A 95 -2.80 -0.56 6.47
C GLU A 95 -3.62 0.14 5.37
N ARG A 96 -3.70 -0.38 4.13
CA ARG A 96 -4.36 0.32 3.03
C ARG A 96 -5.84 0.63 3.31
N SER A 97 -6.57 -0.33 3.86
CA SER A 97 -7.98 -0.12 4.25
C SER A 97 -8.12 0.97 5.30
N GLN A 98 -7.26 0.96 6.31
CA GLN A 98 -7.25 1.92 7.40
C GLN A 98 -6.79 3.30 6.93
N GLU A 99 -5.75 3.35 6.09
CA GLU A 99 -5.24 4.61 5.55
C GLU A 99 -6.28 5.34 4.71
N ILE A 100 -7.00 4.64 3.83
CA ILE A 100 -8.07 5.24 3.03
C ILE A 100 -9.18 5.81 3.93
N ALA A 101 -9.57 5.09 4.99
CA ALA A 101 -10.55 5.58 5.95
C ALA A 101 -10.05 6.84 6.69
N CYS A 102 -8.77 6.87 7.10
CA CYS A 102 -8.14 8.05 7.69
C CYS A 102 -8.04 9.23 6.71
N VAL A 103 -7.77 8.99 5.44
CA VAL A 103 -7.76 10.04 4.40
C VAL A 103 -9.14 10.69 4.27
N LEU A 104 -10.20 9.90 4.21
CA LEU A 104 -11.58 10.42 4.16
C LEU A 104 -11.93 11.20 5.43
N LYS A 105 -11.57 10.69 6.61
CA LYS A 105 -11.81 11.38 7.90
C LYS A 105 -11.07 12.72 7.97
N ASN A 106 -9.78 12.74 7.61
CA ASN A 106 -8.98 13.97 7.62
C ASN A 106 -9.51 15.06 6.68
N ALA A 107 -10.17 14.64 5.60
CA ALA A 107 -10.83 15.55 4.66
C ALA A 107 -12.23 16.00 5.11
N ASN A 108 -12.66 15.64 6.31
CA ASN A 108 -14.05 15.87 6.79
C ASN A 108 -15.11 15.35 5.82
N PHE A 109 -14.90 14.17 5.23
CA PHE A 109 -15.87 13.55 4.34
C PHE A 109 -17.18 13.28 5.08
N GLN A 110 -18.31 13.77 4.53
CA GLN A 110 -19.59 13.89 5.26
C GLN A 110 -20.54 12.70 5.02
N HIS A 111 -20.13 11.70 4.26
CA HIS A 111 -20.98 10.56 3.92
C HIS A 111 -20.52 9.29 4.64
N PRO A 112 -21.39 8.27 4.76
CA PRO A 112 -21.06 7.04 5.45
C PRO A 112 -19.84 6.33 4.85
N VAL A 113 -18.93 5.88 5.71
CA VAL A 113 -17.80 5.02 5.37
C VAL A 113 -18.03 3.64 5.98
N VAL A 114 -17.94 2.62 5.16
CA VAL A 114 -18.19 1.22 5.51
C VAL A 114 -16.89 0.45 5.42
N MET A 115 -16.57 -0.33 6.44
CA MET A 115 -15.40 -1.22 6.43
C MET A 115 -15.84 -2.68 6.56
N ASP A 116 -15.25 -3.58 5.75
CA ASP A 116 -15.63 -4.99 5.72
C ASP A 116 -14.41 -5.92 5.68
N GLY A 117 -14.63 -7.16 6.05
CA GLY A 117 -13.72 -8.29 5.89
C GLY A 117 -12.55 -8.29 6.86
N MET A 118 -11.39 -8.78 6.39
CA MET A 118 -10.21 -8.95 7.23
C MET A 118 -9.66 -7.61 7.76
N ALA A 119 -9.97 -6.49 7.11
CA ALA A 119 -9.60 -5.16 7.61
C ALA A 119 -10.10 -4.91 9.05
N LEU A 120 -11.26 -5.46 9.43
CA LEU A 120 -11.80 -5.32 10.80
C LEU A 120 -10.91 -5.99 11.86
N LYS A 121 -10.37 -7.18 11.55
CA LYS A 121 -9.41 -7.85 12.45
C LYS A 121 -8.10 -7.06 12.57
N VAL A 122 -7.68 -6.44 11.49
CA VAL A 122 -6.50 -5.56 11.49
C VAL A 122 -6.76 -4.33 12.34
N ASN A 123 -7.95 -3.73 12.26
CA ASN A 123 -8.35 -2.63 13.12
C ASN A 123 -8.21 -2.98 14.60
N ASP A 124 -8.72 -4.16 15.01
CA ASP A 124 -8.63 -4.64 16.40
C ASP A 124 -7.17 -4.82 16.86
N ILE A 125 -6.27 -5.25 15.96
CA ILE A 125 -4.85 -5.38 16.25
C ILE A 125 -4.24 -3.98 16.40
N MET A 126 -4.48 -3.09 15.46
CA MET A 126 -3.92 -1.73 15.47
C MET A 126 -4.32 -0.94 16.72
N LEU A 127 -5.57 -1.08 17.18
CA LEU A 127 -6.04 -0.45 18.42
C LEU A 127 -5.30 -0.93 19.68
N ARG A 128 -4.69 -2.13 19.64
CA ARG A 128 -3.89 -2.68 20.76
C ARG A 128 -2.44 -2.22 20.78
N TYR A 129 -1.96 -1.63 19.68
CA TYR A 129 -0.57 -1.21 19.50
C TYR A 129 -0.48 0.25 19.02
N PRO A 130 -1.04 1.19 19.81
CA PRO A 130 -1.13 2.59 19.43
C PRO A 130 0.23 3.26 19.23
N GLU A 131 1.28 2.74 19.86
CA GLU A 131 2.66 3.26 19.80
C GLU A 131 3.28 3.16 18.39
N TYR A 132 2.73 2.30 17.53
CA TYR A 132 3.19 2.19 16.14
C TYR A 132 2.46 3.13 15.18
N LEU A 133 1.40 3.80 15.65
CA LEU A 133 0.59 4.70 14.82
C LEU A 133 1.03 6.15 14.98
N LYS A 134 1.01 6.89 13.89
CA LYS A 134 1.36 8.31 13.86
C LYS A 134 0.32 9.19 14.58
N ASP A 135 -0.96 8.83 14.45
CA ASP A 135 -2.08 9.50 15.09
C ASP A 135 -3.17 8.50 15.47
N MET A 136 -3.06 7.99 16.70
CA MET A 136 -4.02 7.04 17.25
C MET A 136 -5.42 7.64 17.39
N LYS A 137 -5.53 8.96 17.68
CA LYS A 137 -6.83 9.61 17.88
C LYS A 137 -7.64 9.60 16.58
N ILE A 138 -7.03 10.03 15.48
CA ILE A 138 -7.72 9.99 14.17
C ILE A 138 -8.14 8.56 13.82
N PHE A 139 -7.28 7.58 14.08
CA PHE A 139 -7.62 6.19 13.80
C PHE A 139 -8.78 5.68 14.66
N ALA A 140 -8.80 5.98 15.96
CA ALA A 140 -9.92 5.64 16.85
C ALA A 140 -11.22 6.31 16.38
N ASP A 141 -11.19 7.60 16.07
CA ASP A 141 -12.34 8.35 15.55
C ASP A 141 -12.88 7.74 14.23
N VAL A 142 -11.99 7.21 13.37
CA VAL A 142 -12.38 6.49 12.14
C VAL A 142 -13.14 5.22 12.45
N ILE A 143 -12.68 4.43 13.42
CA ILE A 143 -13.31 3.15 13.77
C ILE A 143 -14.65 3.38 14.45
N ASP A 144 -14.78 4.42 15.27
CA ASP A 144 -16.03 4.78 15.95
C ASP A 144 -17.10 5.30 14.97
N ASP A 145 -16.68 6.02 13.92
CA ASP A 145 -17.60 6.59 12.92
C ASP A 145 -17.96 5.63 11.78
N ALA A 146 -17.08 4.65 11.49
CA ALA A 146 -17.29 3.73 10.38
C ALA A 146 -18.38 2.69 10.66
N PHE A 147 -19.17 2.37 9.64
CA PHE A 147 -20.08 1.23 9.71
C PHE A 147 -19.30 -0.07 9.46
N LEU A 148 -19.12 -0.85 10.52
CA LEU A 148 -18.37 -2.10 10.51
C LEU A 148 -19.28 -3.28 10.17
N ILE A 149 -19.02 -3.97 9.08
CA ILE A 149 -19.82 -5.10 8.58
C ILE A 149 -19.60 -6.34 9.45
N ARG A 150 -20.66 -6.89 10.00
CA ARG A 150 -20.65 -8.11 10.83
C ARG A 150 -21.12 -9.34 10.07
N ASP A 151 -22.08 -9.17 9.17
CA ASP A 151 -22.71 -10.27 8.45
C ASP A 151 -23.12 -9.89 7.02
N HIS A 152 -23.83 -10.81 6.35
CA HIS A 152 -24.29 -10.57 4.97
C HIS A 152 -25.42 -9.53 4.89
N GLY A 153 -26.30 -9.48 5.88
CA GLY A 153 -27.39 -8.48 5.93
C GLY A 153 -26.86 -7.06 6.09
N ASP A 154 -25.75 -6.90 6.84
CA ASP A 154 -25.06 -5.62 6.95
C ASP A 154 -24.53 -5.16 5.58
N ARG A 155 -23.99 -6.08 4.75
CA ARG A 155 -23.52 -5.75 3.38
C ARG A 155 -24.64 -5.27 2.48
N GLU A 156 -25.79 -5.95 2.51
CA GLU A 156 -26.97 -5.56 1.74
C GLU A 156 -27.46 -4.18 2.15
N ARG A 157 -27.57 -3.95 3.46
CA ARG A 157 -27.98 -2.65 4.00
C ARG A 157 -27.01 -1.53 3.66
N ALA A 158 -25.70 -1.79 3.77
CA ALA A 158 -24.66 -0.80 3.49
C ALA A 158 -24.73 -0.25 2.07
N ILE A 159 -24.95 -1.10 1.06
CA ILE A 159 -25.01 -0.68 -0.35
C ILE A 159 -26.40 -0.25 -0.83
N SER A 160 -27.40 -0.22 0.05
CA SER A 160 -28.74 0.30 -0.28
C SER A 160 -28.79 1.84 -0.31
N GLU A 161 -27.84 2.49 0.33
CA GLU A 161 -27.71 3.94 0.41
C GLU A 161 -26.32 4.39 -0.08
N PRO A 162 -26.17 5.63 -0.54
CA PRO A 162 -24.88 6.16 -0.96
C PRO A 162 -23.83 6.11 0.15
N CYS A 163 -22.71 5.45 -0.11
CA CYS A 163 -21.63 5.32 0.87
C CYS A 163 -20.27 5.02 0.18
N VAL A 164 -19.19 5.09 0.95
CA VAL A 164 -17.88 4.55 0.54
C VAL A 164 -17.69 3.20 1.22
N VAL A 165 -17.47 2.13 0.44
CA VAL A 165 -17.19 0.79 0.96
C VAL A 165 -15.71 0.47 0.77
N ILE A 166 -15.00 0.21 1.85
CA ILE A 166 -13.60 -0.20 1.88
C ILE A 166 -13.54 -1.68 2.27
N SER A 167 -13.05 -2.53 1.35
CA SER A 167 -13.02 -3.98 1.62
C SER A 167 -11.90 -4.71 0.88
N PRO A 168 -11.22 -5.67 1.52
CA PRO A 168 -10.33 -6.62 0.82
C PRO A 168 -11.12 -7.55 -0.15
N ALA A 169 -10.51 -8.01 -1.24
CA ALA A 169 -9.10 -7.96 -1.60
C ALA A 169 -8.81 -6.86 -2.64
N GLY A 170 -7.66 -6.17 -2.46
CA GLY A 170 -7.27 -5.03 -3.31
C GLY A 170 -7.06 -5.35 -4.80
N MET A 171 -6.68 -6.60 -5.15
CA MET A 171 -6.50 -7.06 -6.54
C MET A 171 -7.75 -7.77 -7.10
N LEU A 172 -8.87 -7.76 -6.39
CA LEU A 172 -10.15 -8.41 -6.77
C LEU A 172 -10.05 -9.92 -6.95
N VAL A 173 -9.06 -10.58 -6.35
CA VAL A 173 -8.82 -12.03 -6.52
C VAL A 173 -9.78 -12.91 -5.72
N GLY A 174 -10.61 -12.35 -4.82
CA GLY A 174 -11.53 -13.12 -3.99
C GLY A 174 -12.13 -12.31 -2.84
N GLY A 175 -12.64 -13.02 -1.84
CA GLY A 175 -13.19 -12.42 -0.62
C GLY A 175 -14.44 -11.57 -0.87
N ASN A 176 -14.68 -10.62 0.03
CA ASN A 176 -15.87 -9.76 -0.04
C ASN A 176 -15.83 -8.77 -1.22
N ALA A 177 -14.63 -8.50 -1.77
CA ALA A 177 -14.50 -7.67 -2.97
C ALA A 177 -15.31 -8.22 -4.16
N VAL A 178 -15.41 -9.54 -4.30
CA VAL A 178 -16.24 -10.18 -5.34
C VAL A 178 -17.71 -9.84 -5.15
N TYR A 179 -18.22 -9.89 -3.94
CA TYR A 179 -19.61 -9.50 -3.64
C TYR A 179 -19.89 -8.06 -4.05
N TYR A 180 -19.04 -7.12 -3.65
CA TYR A 180 -19.21 -5.71 -3.99
C TYR A 180 -19.12 -5.46 -5.49
N MET A 181 -18.15 -6.08 -6.17
CA MET A 181 -18.03 -5.96 -7.63
C MET A 181 -19.26 -6.49 -8.36
N GLN A 182 -19.82 -7.64 -7.94
CA GLN A 182 -21.02 -8.22 -8.54
C GLN A 182 -22.25 -7.32 -8.41
N ASN A 183 -22.37 -6.59 -7.31
CA ASN A 183 -23.52 -5.73 -7.03
C ASN A 183 -23.36 -4.29 -7.55
N LEU A 184 -22.11 -3.77 -7.61
CA LEU A 184 -21.87 -2.36 -7.87
C LEU A 184 -21.36 -2.06 -9.29
N ALA A 185 -20.58 -2.97 -9.90
CA ALA A 185 -19.83 -2.68 -11.11
C ALA A 185 -20.70 -2.45 -12.37
N SER A 186 -21.94 -2.94 -12.40
CA SER A 186 -22.86 -2.79 -13.55
C SER A 186 -23.66 -1.47 -13.56
N ASN A 187 -23.59 -0.66 -12.52
CA ASN A 187 -24.32 0.59 -12.37
C ASN A 187 -23.37 1.79 -12.48
N ASP A 188 -23.59 2.68 -13.44
CA ASP A 188 -22.77 3.85 -13.74
C ASP A 188 -22.85 4.98 -12.69
N ARG A 189 -23.86 4.96 -11.81
CA ARG A 189 -23.90 5.84 -10.65
C ARG A 189 -22.83 5.52 -9.62
N ASN A 190 -22.44 4.25 -9.54
CA ASN A 190 -21.38 3.80 -8.62
C ASN A 190 -19.99 4.20 -9.13
N GLY A 191 -18.97 3.99 -8.29
CA GLY A 191 -17.56 4.16 -8.65
C GLY A 191 -16.70 3.05 -8.10
N ILE A 192 -15.54 2.84 -8.69
CA ILE A 192 -14.52 1.91 -8.21
C ILE A 192 -13.20 2.66 -8.12
N ALA A 193 -12.66 2.81 -6.91
CA ALA A 193 -11.35 3.44 -6.67
C ALA A 193 -10.29 2.36 -6.40
N MET A 194 -9.43 2.12 -7.38
CA MET A 194 -8.30 1.20 -7.24
C MET A 194 -7.15 1.90 -6.50
N VAL A 195 -6.85 1.47 -5.29
CA VAL A 195 -5.86 2.09 -4.39
C VAL A 195 -4.67 1.18 -4.06
N SER A 196 -4.65 0.00 -4.67
CA SER A 196 -3.64 -1.03 -4.44
C SER A 196 -2.96 -1.41 -5.75
N TYR A 197 -1.71 -1.87 -5.65
CA TYR A 197 -1.00 -2.47 -6.78
C TYR A 197 -1.82 -3.58 -7.44
N GLN A 198 -1.73 -3.66 -8.76
CA GLN A 198 -2.43 -4.66 -9.58
C GLN A 198 -1.42 -5.52 -10.32
N ALA A 199 -1.18 -6.73 -9.81
CA ALA A 199 -0.24 -7.68 -10.44
C ALA A 199 -0.80 -8.21 -11.75
N GLU A 200 0.11 -8.56 -12.67
CA GLU A 200 -0.25 -9.22 -13.92
C GLU A 200 -1.09 -10.49 -13.69
N GLY A 201 -2.08 -10.72 -14.54
CA GLY A 201 -2.99 -11.86 -14.43
C GLY A 201 -4.09 -11.73 -13.38
N THR A 202 -4.11 -10.67 -12.57
CA THR A 202 -5.18 -10.46 -11.58
C THR A 202 -6.46 -9.90 -12.21
N PRO A 203 -7.64 -10.17 -11.61
CA PRO A 203 -8.90 -9.60 -12.09
C PRO A 203 -8.91 -8.07 -12.09
N GLY A 204 -8.28 -7.44 -11.12
CA GLY A 204 -8.17 -5.97 -11.03
C GLY A 204 -7.34 -5.41 -12.20
N LYS A 205 -6.21 -6.02 -12.53
CA LYS A 205 -5.37 -5.63 -13.68
C LYS A 205 -6.15 -5.77 -14.99
N LYS A 206 -6.79 -6.93 -15.21
CA LYS A 206 -7.63 -7.17 -16.39
C LYS A 206 -8.77 -6.16 -16.51
N MET A 207 -9.38 -5.79 -15.38
CA MET A 207 -10.45 -4.77 -15.37
C MET A 207 -9.93 -3.40 -15.82
N LEU A 208 -8.77 -2.98 -15.35
CA LEU A 208 -8.17 -1.70 -15.76
C LEU A 208 -7.85 -1.67 -17.25
N GLU A 209 -7.41 -2.78 -17.84
CA GLU A 209 -7.03 -2.87 -19.25
C GLU A 209 -8.21 -3.02 -20.20
N THR A 210 -9.25 -3.75 -19.78
CA THR A 210 -10.31 -4.19 -20.69
C THR A 210 -11.69 -3.60 -20.38
N GLY A 211 -11.86 -2.98 -19.22
CA GLY A 211 -13.18 -2.56 -18.71
C GLY A 211 -14.10 -3.72 -18.36
N LYS A 212 -13.55 -4.94 -18.21
CA LYS A 212 -14.31 -6.15 -17.92
C LYS A 212 -13.72 -6.90 -16.75
N ILE A 213 -14.57 -7.57 -15.98
CA ILE A 213 -14.15 -8.44 -14.88
C ILE A 213 -14.82 -9.80 -14.98
N SER A 214 -14.14 -10.86 -14.52
CA SER A 214 -14.67 -12.21 -14.55
C SER A 214 -14.63 -12.84 -13.16
N PHE A 215 -15.78 -13.41 -12.75
CA PHE A 215 -15.89 -14.19 -11.52
C PHE A 215 -16.52 -15.56 -11.82
N ARG A 216 -15.86 -16.63 -11.39
CA ARG A 216 -16.34 -18.03 -11.61
C ARG A 216 -16.69 -18.30 -13.08
N GLY A 217 -15.89 -17.81 -14.02
CA GLY A 217 -16.09 -18.01 -15.46
C GLY A 217 -17.17 -17.13 -16.10
N LYS A 218 -17.86 -16.29 -15.34
CA LYS A 218 -18.82 -15.31 -15.89
C LYS A 218 -18.15 -13.96 -16.04
N GLU A 219 -18.03 -13.48 -17.28
CA GLU A 219 -17.52 -12.14 -17.59
C GLU A 219 -18.66 -11.12 -17.53
N MET A 220 -18.37 -9.94 -16.96
CA MET A 220 -19.28 -8.81 -16.96
C MET A 220 -18.53 -7.53 -17.35
N LYS A 221 -19.22 -6.64 -18.07
CA LYS A 221 -18.74 -5.30 -18.38
C LYS A 221 -18.90 -4.42 -17.13
N VAL A 222 -17.84 -3.70 -16.78
CA VAL A 222 -17.86 -2.68 -15.72
C VAL A 222 -18.39 -1.38 -16.32
N LYS A 223 -19.52 -0.88 -15.80
CA LYS A 223 -20.14 0.39 -16.20
C LYS A 223 -19.80 1.51 -15.19
N ALA A 224 -19.60 1.13 -13.93
CA ALA A 224 -19.14 2.06 -12.92
C ALA A 224 -17.81 2.69 -13.35
N PRO A 225 -17.65 4.01 -13.32
CA PRO A 225 -16.34 4.65 -13.53
C PRO A 225 -15.28 4.05 -12.62
N VAL A 226 -14.11 3.74 -13.20
CA VAL A 226 -12.95 3.21 -12.47
C VAL A 226 -11.85 4.25 -12.50
N LYS A 227 -11.37 4.66 -11.33
CA LYS A 227 -10.19 5.54 -11.20
C LYS A 227 -9.12 4.83 -10.38
N GLN A 228 -7.85 5.08 -10.69
CA GLN A 228 -6.70 4.53 -9.98
C GLN A 228 -5.99 5.65 -9.23
N PHE A 229 -5.61 5.38 -7.98
CA PHE A 229 -4.91 6.32 -7.10
C PHE A 229 -3.71 5.63 -6.47
N GLU A 230 -2.61 6.34 -6.36
CA GLU A 230 -1.35 5.81 -5.84
C GLU A 230 -1.25 6.04 -4.33
N PHE A 231 -1.35 4.92 -3.60
CA PHE A 231 -1.22 4.90 -2.14
C PHE A 231 -0.16 3.87 -1.71
N SER A 232 0.92 3.70 -2.47
CA SER A 232 1.94 2.70 -2.15
C SER A 232 2.55 2.93 -0.77
N GLY A 233 2.81 1.83 -0.06
CA GLY A 233 3.60 1.81 1.17
C GLY A 233 5.10 1.61 0.93
N HIS A 234 5.55 1.45 -0.33
CA HIS A 234 6.96 1.34 -0.69
C HIS A 234 7.56 2.71 -0.99
N GLY A 235 8.85 2.83 -0.82
CA GLY A 235 9.62 3.96 -1.34
C GLY A 235 9.54 4.04 -2.86
N ASP A 236 9.42 5.26 -3.39
CA ASP A 236 9.55 5.54 -4.81
C ASP A 236 11.02 5.78 -5.18
N ARG A 237 11.30 5.94 -6.49
CA ARG A 237 12.65 6.17 -7.01
C ARG A 237 13.39 7.26 -6.22
N THR A 238 12.85 8.45 -6.13
CA THR A 238 13.48 9.57 -5.43
C THR A 238 13.77 9.24 -3.98
N SER A 239 12.84 8.69 -3.23
CA SER A 239 13.03 8.38 -1.81
C SER A 239 14.01 7.25 -1.54
N LEU A 240 14.09 6.24 -2.44
CA LEU A 240 15.07 5.17 -2.35
C LEU A 240 16.49 5.71 -2.61
N PHE A 241 16.68 6.56 -3.63
CA PHE A 241 17.96 7.21 -3.89
C PHE A 241 18.37 8.17 -2.76
N ASP A 242 17.43 8.94 -2.20
CA ASP A 242 17.68 9.81 -1.06
C ASP A 242 18.07 9.00 0.19
N MET A 243 17.45 7.86 0.41
CA MET A 243 17.82 6.93 1.48
C MET A 243 19.28 6.50 1.30
N ILE A 244 19.66 5.98 0.13
CA ILE A 244 21.02 5.49 -0.13
C ILE A 244 22.05 6.62 0.02
N LYS A 245 21.77 7.80 -0.50
CA LYS A 245 22.63 8.99 -0.38
C LYS A 245 22.96 9.36 1.08
N ASN A 246 22.02 9.10 1.99
CA ASN A 246 22.15 9.47 3.42
C ASN A 246 22.64 8.31 4.30
N ILE A 247 22.82 7.11 3.77
CA ILE A 247 23.44 6.00 4.48
C ILE A 247 24.90 6.30 4.70
N LYS A 248 25.38 6.00 5.90
CA LYS A 248 26.78 6.22 6.30
C LYS A 248 27.63 4.98 6.03
N GLY A 249 28.93 5.19 5.80
CA GLY A 249 29.88 4.18 5.37
C GLY A 249 29.88 4.04 3.83
N ASP A 250 30.66 3.11 3.34
CA ASP A 250 30.73 2.74 1.90
C ASP A 250 30.21 1.30 1.74
N PRO A 251 28.90 1.03 1.94
CA PRO A 251 28.39 -0.30 1.96
C PRO A 251 28.41 -0.94 0.58
N LYS A 252 28.65 -2.25 0.53
CA LYS A 252 28.23 -3.07 -0.61
C LYS A 252 26.70 -3.12 -0.64
N VAL A 253 26.11 -2.76 -1.79
CA VAL A 253 24.64 -2.65 -1.92
C VAL A 253 24.10 -3.83 -2.74
N LEU A 254 23.15 -4.56 -2.17
CA LEU A 254 22.43 -5.64 -2.83
C LEU A 254 20.99 -5.21 -3.10
N THR A 255 20.61 -5.12 -4.36
CA THR A 255 19.27 -4.70 -4.79
C THR A 255 18.39 -5.92 -5.04
N VAL A 256 17.31 -6.04 -4.27
CA VAL A 256 16.39 -7.20 -4.26
C VAL A 256 14.94 -6.75 -4.32
N HIS A 257 13.97 -7.68 -4.27
CA HIS A 257 12.55 -7.39 -4.15
C HIS A 257 12.05 -6.37 -5.18
N GLY A 258 12.21 -6.71 -6.45
CA GLY A 258 11.72 -5.99 -7.63
C GLY A 258 11.69 -6.96 -8.81
N ASP A 259 11.18 -6.53 -9.95
CA ASP A 259 11.42 -7.26 -11.19
C ASP A 259 12.93 -7.20 -11.54
N GLU A 260 13.39 -8.16 -12.36
CA GLU A 260 14.81 -8.31 -12.70
C GLU A 260 15.41 -7.01 -13.28
N ASN A 261 14.65 -6.31 -14.11
CA ASN A 261 15.09 -5.07 -14.74
C ASN A 261 15.20 -3.93 -13.70
N SER A 262 14.24 -3.83 -12.79
CA SER A 262 14.26 -2.82 -11.71
C SER A 262 15.43 -3.02 -10.76
N CYS A 263 15.70 -4.27 -10.35
CA CYS A 263 16.85 -4.58 -9.49
C CYS A 263 18.17 -4.25 -10.19
N THR A 264 18.34 -4.71 -11.43
CA THR A 264 19.59 -4.52 -12.19
C THR A 264 19.88 -3.04 -12.45
N LYS A 265 18.89 -2.31 -12.98
CA LYS A 265 19.06 -0.87 -13.25
C LYS A 265 19.29 -0.05 -12.00
N PHE A 266 18.64 -0.41 -10.89
CA PHE A 266 18.82 0.29 -9.63
C PHE A 266 20.27 0.12 -9.13
N ALA A 267 20.83 -1.09 -9.20
CA ALA A 267 22.24 -1.34 -8.86
C ALA A 267 23.20 -0.53 -9.75
N GLU A 268 22.99 -0.57 -11.08
CA GLU A 268 23.82 0.19 -12.03
C GLU A 268 23.81 1.70 -11.71
N GLU A 269 22.63 2.26 -11.47
CA GLU A 269 22.49 3.69 -11.16
C GLU A 269 23.06 4.07 -9.78
N ILE A 270 23.05 3.16 -8.80
CA ILE A 270 23.73 3.37 -7.51
C ILE A 270 25.24 3.44 -7.71
N GLN A 271 25.81 2.56 -8.52
CA GLN A 271 27.25 2.62 -8.89
C GLN A 271 27.58 3.94 -9.56
N GLU A 272 26.81 4.32 -10.57
CA GLU A 272 27.07 5.55 -11.34
C GLU A 272 26.94 6.83 -10.48
N LYS A 273 25.94 6.91 -9.62
CA LYS A 273 25.62 8.13 -8.85
C LYS A 273 26.43 8.30 -7.58
N PHE A 274 26.73 7.18 -6.92
CA PHE A 274 27.34 7.22 -5.58
C PHE A 274 28.71 6.56 -5.51
N GLY A 275 29.13 5.84 -6.57
CA GLY A 275 30.42 5.11 -6.58
C GLY A 275 30.44 3.88 -5.67
N LEU A 276 29.29 3.44 -5.15
CA LEU A 276 29.17 2.28 -4.27
C LEU A 276 29.24 0.99 -5.08
N ASP A 277 29.82 -0.08 -4.49
CA ASP A 277 29.75 -1.44 -5.06
C ASP A 277 28.30 -1.96 -4.94
N ALA A 278 27.52 -1.86 -6.02
CA ALA A 278 26.13 -2.24 -6.04
C ALA A 278 25.87 -3.40 -7.02
N TYR A 279 24.97 -4.32 -6.64
CA TYR A 279 24.77 -5.57 -7.36
C TYR A 279 23.36 -6.12 -7.16
N ALA A 280 22.77 -6.68 -8.23
CA ALA A 280 21.49 -7.36 -8.20
C ALA A 280 21.72 -8.90 -8.18
N PRO A 281 21.64 -9.56 -7.00
CA PRO A 281 21.96 -10.98 -6.89
C PRO A 281 20.88 -11.85 -7.53
N LYS A 282 21.29 -13.01 -8.05
CA LYS A 282 20.39 -14.04 -8.54
C LYS A 282 19.88 -14.90 -7.38
N LEU A 283 18.71 -15.51 -7.58
CA LEU A 283 18.15 -16.42 -6.59
C LEU A 283 19.11 -17.61 -6.33
N GLY A 284 19.47 -17.82 -5.06
CA GLY A 284 20.37 -18.88 -4.63
C GLY A 284 21.87 -18.56 -4.81
N GLU A 285 22.21 -17.35 -5.20
CA GLU A 285 23.61 -16.93 -5.31
C GLU A 285 24.22 -16.69 -3.93
N GLU A 286 25.43 -17.26 -3.72
CA GLU A 286 26.23 -17.00 -2.52
C GLU A 286 27.14 -15.80 -2.75
N ILE A 287 27.07 -14.81 -1.85
CA ILE A 287 27.81 -13.56 -1.95
C ILE A 287 28.77 -13.44 -0.78
N ALA A 288 30.05 -13.40 -1.07
CA ALA A 288 31.07 -13.09 -0.07
C ALA A 288 31.03 -11.59 0.27
N VAL A 289 31.02 -11.27 1.57
CA VAL A 289 30.91 -9.92 2.13
C VAL A 289 31.97 -9.66 3.19
#